data_2770dc73dd588e9b17db5764d2af930a
#
_entry.id   2770dc73dd588e9b17db5764d2af930a
#
_cell.length_a   1.000
_cell.length_b   1.000
_cell.length_c   1.000
_cell.angle_alpha   90.00
_cell.angle_beta   90.00
_cell.angle_gamma   90.00
#
_symmetry.space_group_name_H-M   'P 1'
#
loop_
_entity.id
_entity.type
_entity.pdbx_description
1 polymer ?
#
loop_
_entity_poly.entity_id
_entity_poly.type
_entity_poly.pdbx_seq_one_letter_code
_entity_poly.pdbx_strand_id
1 'polypeptide(L)'
;MALVLYSTEACHLCEEAFALYQAVGNTTALRVIDIAFDDVLFSRYGVTIPVLSLQNEDGSVLSELGWPFDSSLLQTWLDTHGID
;
A
#
# COMPACT_ATOMS: atom_id res chain seq x y z
N MET A 1 -4.54 13.96 -0.44
CA MET A 1 -3.63 12.83 -0.25
C MET A 1 -4.29 11.55 -0.75
N ALA A 2 -3.50 10.65 -1.31
CA ALA A 2 -3.99 9.36 -1.81
C ALA A 2 -3.23 8.23 -1.13
N LEU A 3 -3.95 7.13 -0.86
CA LEU A 3 -3.36 5.92 -0.32
C LEU A 3 -3.40 4.84 -1.40
N VAL A 4 -2.24 4.28 -1.72
CA VAL A 4 -2.05 3.35 -2.82
C VAL A 4 -1.45 2.06 -2.31
N LEU A 5 -1.94 0.92 -2.81
CA LEU A 5 -1.31 -0.38 -2.61
C LEU A 5 -0.73 -0.84 -3.94
N TYR A 6 0.59 -0.96 -3.99
CA TYR A 6 1.26 -1.54 -5.14
C TYR A 6 1.21 -3.06 -5.05
N SER A 7 0.73 -3.69 -6.11
CA SER A 7 0.39 -5.10 -6.14
C SER A 7 0.59 -5.66 -7.54
N THR A 8 0.32 -6.94 -7.71
CA THR A 8 0.20 -7.58 -9.03
C THR A 8 -0.76 -8.76 -8.92
N GLU A 9 -1.19 -9.30 -10.06
CA GLU A 9 -2.04 -10.48 -10.08
C GLU A 9 -1.31 -11.70 -9.50
N ALA A 10 -2.08 -12.64 -8.95
CA ALA A 10 -1.57 -13.87 -8.35
C ALA A 10 -0.53 -13.65 -7.24
N CYS A 11 -0.56 -12.49 -6.60
CA CYS A 11 0.31 -12.19 -5.47
C CYS A 11 -0.44 -12.49 -4.17
N HIS A 12 -0.14 -13.63 -3.56
CA HIS A 12 -0.78 -14.05 -2.32
C HIS A 12 -0.54 -13.07 -1.17
N LEU A 13 0.69 -12.57 -1.05
CA LEU A 13 1.05 -11.60 -0.01
C LEU A 13 0.32 -10.27 -0.20
N CYS A 14 0.08 -9.87 -1.44
CA CYS A 14 -0.69 -8.67 -1.76
C CYS A 14 -2.15 -8.83 -1.33
N GLU A 15 -2.71 -10.02 -1.49
CA GLU A 15 -4.07 -10.33 -1.02
C GLU A 15 -4.14 -10.25 0.51
N GLU A 16 -3.13 -10.75 1.20
CA GLU A 16 -3.04 -10.67 2.67
C GLU A 16 -2.95 -9.20 3.12
N ALA A 17 -2.15 -8.39 2.46
CA ALA A 17 -2.01 -6.97 2.79
C ALA A 17 -3.34 -6.23 2.62
N PHE A 18 -4.06 -6.51 1.54
CA PHE A 18 -5.37 -5.91 1.27
C PHE A 18 -6.38 -6.32 2.35
N ALA A 19 -6.40 -7.60 2.73
CA ALA A 19 -7.28 -8.09 3.78
C ALA A 19 -6.99 -7.44 5.14
N LEU A 20 -5.72 -7.25 5.48
CA LEU A 20 -5.32 -6.54 6.71
C LEU A 20 -5.82 -5.09 6.69
N TYR A 21 -5.68 -4.41 5.57
CA TYR A 21 -6.16 -3.03 5.43
C TYR A 21 -7.66 -2.94 5.66
N GLN A 22 -8.43 -3.86 5.07
CA GLN A 22 -9.87 -3.90 5.27
C GLN A 22 -10.25 -4.21 6.72
N ALA A 23 -9.50 -5.10 7.37
CA ALA A 23 -9.76 -5.53 8.74
C ALA A 23 -9.56 -4.42 9.78
N VAL A 24 -8.68 -3.46 9.53
CA VAL A 24 -8.48 -2.34 10.48
C VAL A 24 -9.62 -1.31 10.44
N GLY A 25 -10.58 -1.48 9.53
CA GLY A 25 -11.79 -0.65 9.51
C GLY A 25 -11.56 0.79 9.07
N ASN A 26 -10.55 1.01 8.27
CA ASN A 26 -10.19 2.32 7.77
C ASN A 26 -11.20 2.82 6.75
N THR A 27 -11.59 4.11 6.82
CA THR A 27 -12.56 4.71 5.90
C THR A 27 -11.92 5.35 4.68
N THR A 28 -10.59 5.49 4.67
CA THR A 28 -9.88 6.07 3.52
C THR A 28 -9.89 5.08 2.36
N ALA A 29 -10.27 5.55 1.18
CA ALA A 29 -10.29 4.71 -0.01
C ALA A 29 -8.86 4.28 -0.38
N LEU A 30 -8.68 2.99 -0.60
CA LEU A 30 -7.42 2.40 -1.03
C LEU A 30 -7.45 2.18 -2.54
N ARG A 31 -6.47 2.75 -3.22
CA ARG A 31 -6.29 2.55 -4.66
C ARG A 31 -5.27 1.44 -4.88
N VAL A 32 -5.68 0.36 -5.53
CA VAL A 32 -4.78 -0.76 -5.85
C VAL A 32 -4.23 -0.56 -7.26
N ILE A 33 -2.91 -0.56 -7.38
CA ILE A 33 -2.23 -0.38 -8.67
C ILE A 33 -1.44 -1.65 -8.98
N ASP A 34 -1.71 -2.24 -10.15
CA ASP A 34 -0.94 -3.38 -10.64
C ASP A 34 0.34 -2.86 -11.31
N ILE A 35 1.48 -3.21 -10.72
CA ILE A 35 2.78 -2.73 -11.20
C ILE A 35 3.24 -3.43 -12.47
N ALA A 36 2.63 -4.55 -12.85
CA ALA A 36 3.03 -5.33 -14.03
C ALA A 36 2.83 -4.57 -15.35
N PHE A 37 1.95 -3.55 -15.33
CA PHE A 37 1.63 -2.75 -16.52
C PHE A 37 2.42 -1.44 -16.60
N ASP A 38 3.36 -1.22 -15.69
CA ASP A 38 4.16 0.01 -15.65
C ASP A 38 5.62 -0.38 -15.40
N ASP A 39 6.47 -0.17 -16.40
CA ASP A 39 7.88 -0.58 -16.33
C ASP A 39 8.64 0.12 -15.20
N VAL A 40 8.32 1.38 -14.93
CA VAL A 40 8.95 2.16 -13.85
C VAL A 40 8.56 1.57 -12.50
N LEU A 41 7.28 1.32 -12.29
CA LEU A 41 6.78 0.73 -11.04
C LEU A 41 7.29 -0.68 -10.85
N PHE A 42 7.31 -1.48 -11.91
CA PHE A 42 7.83 -2.84 -11.86
C PHE A 42 9.31 -2.87 -11.48
N SER A 43 10.10 -1.99 -12.07
CA SER A 43 11.52 -1.85 -11.75
C SER A 43 11.73 -1.47 -10.28
N ARG A 44 10.88 -0.58 -9.76
CA ARG A 44 11.03 -0.05 -8.40
C ARG A 44 10.49 -1.00 -7.33
N TYR A 45 9.36 -1.65 -7.57
CA TYR A 45 8.64 -2.42 -6.56
C TYR A 45 8.52 -3.92 -6.85
N GLY A 46 9.03 -4.40 -7.98
CA GLY A 46 8.80 -5.76 -8.46
C GLY A 46 9.16 -6.87 -7.48
N VAL A 47 10.13 -6.64 -6.58
CA VAL A 47 10.56 -7.62 -5.58
C VAL A 47 10.15 -7.24 -4.16
N THR A 48 9.48 -6.11 -3.97
CA THR A 48 9.13 -5.60 -2.64
C THR A 48 7.63 -5.55 -2.38
N ILE A 49 6.78 -5.75 -3.40
CA ILE A 49 5.32 -5.76 -3.20
C ILE A 49 4.91 -6.85 -2.20
N PRO A 50 3.85 -6.63 -1.43
CA PRO A 50 2.97 -5.45 -1.43
C PRO A 50 3.58 -4.25 -0.69
N VAL A 51 3.35 -3.04 -1.21
CA VAL A 51 3.80 -1.79 -0.60
C VAL A 51 2.63 -0.83 -0.52
N LEU A 52 2.37 -0.29 0.68
CA LEU A 52 1.45 0.82 0.87
C LEU A 52 2.20 2.12 0.69
N SER A 53 1.65 3.04 -0.09
CA SER A 53 2.27 4.33 -0.38
C SER A 53 1.28 5.45 -0.09
N LEU A 54 1.67 6.38 0.77
CA LEU A 54 0.91 7.60 1.03
C LEU A 54 1.48 8.70 0.15
N GLN A 55 0.64 9.28 -0.70
CA GLN A 55 1.08 10.20 -1.73
C GLN A 55 0.37 11.55 -1.63
N ASN A 56 1.09 12.60 -1.99
CA ASN A 56 0.53 13.94 -2.19
C ASN A 56 -0.35 13.98 -3.45
N GLU A 57 -1.08 15.08 -3.62
CA GLU A 57 -1.93 15.28 -4.79
C GLU A 57 -1.15 15.31 -6.11
N ASP A 58 0.12 15.71 -6.07
CA ASP A 58 1.01 15.72 -7.22
C ASP A 58 1.64 14.35 -7.52
N GLY A 59 1.33 13.33 -6.71
CA GLY A 59 1.87 11.98 -6.85
C GLY A 59 3.19 11.73 -6.14
N SER A 60 3.77 12.74 -5.49
CA SER A 60 5.00 12.53 -4.71
C SER A 60 4.72 11.71 -3.46
N VAL A 61 5.68 10.86 -3.07
CA VAL A 61 5.54 9.95 -1.95
C VAL A 61 5.87 10.64 -0.64
N LEU A 62 4.93 10.60 0.32
CA LEU A 62 5.15 11.08 1.68
C LEU A 62 5.76 10.00 2.56
N SER A 63 5.24 8.78 2.47
CA SER A 63 5.69 7.66 3.29
C SER A 63 5.28 6.35 2.64
N GLU A 64 6.03 5.29 2.93
CA GLU A 64 5.71 3.94 2.44
C GLU A 64 5.81 2.94 3.58
N LEU A 65 4.97 1.90 3.52
CA LEU A 65 5.01 0.77 4.43
C LEU A 65 5.15 -0.50 3.60
N GLY A 66 6.31 -1.16 3.71
CA GLY A 66 6.61 -2.37 2.95
C GLY A 66 6.28 -3.64 3.72
N TRP A 67 5.99 -4.70 2.98
CA TRP A 67 5.76 -6.02 3.53
C TRP A 67 7.08 -6.63 4.06
N PRO A 68 7.07 -7.40 5.18
CA PRO A 68 5.88 -7.79 5.93
C PRO A 68 5.43 -6.74 6.95
N PHE A 69 4.12 -6.65 7.14
CA PHE A 69 3.53 -5.90 8.26
C PHE A 69 2.31 -6.66 8.78
N ASP A 70 2.00 -6.46 10.05
CA ASP A 70 0.79 -7.01 10.67
C ASP A 70 -0.23 -5.89 10.90
N SER A 71 -1.39 -6.25 11.48
CA SER A 71 -2.44 -5.27 11.73
C SER A 71 -2.01 -4.18 12.72
N SER A 72 -1.17 -4.51 13.69
CA SER A 72 -0.66 -3.56 14.67
C SER A 72 0.28 -2.54 14.04
N LEU A 73 1.22 -3.00 13.23
CA LEU A 73 2.15 -2.13 12.53
C LEU A 73 1.42 -1.25 11.51
N LEU A 74 0.47 -1.84 10.78
CA LEU A 74 -0.37 -1.09 9.84
C LEU A 74 -1.16 0.00 10.54
N GLN A 75 -1.82 -0.33 11.65
CA GLN A 75 -2.60 0.66 12.40
C GLN A 75 -1.72 1.79 12.92
N THR A 76 -0.54 1.48 13.44
CA THR A 76 0.43 2.48 13.92
C THR A 76 0.86 3.41 12.79
N TRP A 77 1.14 2.86 11.61
CA TRP A 77 1.52 3.65 10.45
C TRP A 77 0.39 4.58 9.99
N LEU A 78 -0.84 4.06 9.94
CA LEU A 78 -2.01 4.87 9.59
C LEU A 78 -2.23 6.00 10.60
N ASP A 79 -2.13 5.69 11.89
CA ASP A 79 -2.31 6.69 12.96
C ASP A 79 -1.23 7.77 12.91
N THR A 80 0.01 7.38 12.65
CA THR A 80 1.15 8.30 12.54
C THR A 80 0.92 9.34 11.45
N HIS A 81 0.23 8.97 10.37
CA HIS A 81 -0.04 9.86 9.25
C HIS A 81 -1.45 10.47 9.28
N GLY A 82 -2.20 10.26 10.37
CA GLY A 82 -3.55 10.82 10.51
C GLY A 82 -4.56 10.25 9.53
N ILE A 83 -4.38 9.00 9.12
CA ILE A 83 -5.29 8.31 8.20
C ILE A 83 -6.32 7.53 9.01
N ASP A 84 -7.60 7.78 8.75
CA ASP A 84 -8.71 7.06 9.38
C ASP A 84 -9.09 5.81 8.61
#